data_33d8a87c60b8e35c0719cb05362af44f
#
_entry.id   33d8a87c60b8e35c0719cb05362af44f
#
_cell.length_a   1.000
_cell.length_b   1.000
_cell.length_c   1.000
_cell.angle_alpha   90.00
_cell.angle_beta   90.00
_cell.angle_gamma   90.00
#
_symmetry.space_group_name_H-M   'P 1'
#
loop_
_entity.id
_entity.type
_entity.pdbx_description
1 polymer ?
#
loop_
_entity_poly.entity_id
_entity_poly.type
_entity_poly.pdbx_seq_one_letter_code
_entity_poly.pdbx_strand_id
1 'polypeptide(L)'
;MEFTTADLCDGYPELVQVAHPELREYGGLAKFSGPIETLSVFEDNALVRQILETDGVGRVLVIDGGGSRRCALVGGRLGVVAYENGWAGLVINGGVRDTAELSQIPIGIRALSSVPLRSGKEGAGHRGGSLTFAGVAFVPGSFLYADSDGIVVAERNLLA
;
A
#
# COMPACT_ATOMS: atom_id res chain seq x y z
N MET A 1 -0.99 -18.31 -0.52
CA MET A 1 -1.89 -18.91 0.47
C MET A 1 -3.26 -18.27 0.38
N GLU A 2 -4.29 -19.06 0.42
CA GLU A 2 -5.66 -18.58 0.24
C GLU A 2 -6.23 -17.97 1.51
N PHE A 3 -6.89 -16.85 1.36
CA PHE A 3 -7.63 -16.19 2.43
C PHE A 3 -8.74 -15.33 1.83
N THR A 4 -9.72 -14.95 2.64
CA THR A 4 -10.56 -13.79 2.37
C THR A 4 -10.50 -12.88 3.60
N THR A 5 -10.61 -11.57 3.39
CA THR A 5 -10.65 -10.64 4.52
C THR A 5 -11.87 -10.91 5.41
N ALA A 6 -12.98 -11.31 4.81
CA ALA A 6 -14.19 -11.68 5.58
C ALA A 6 -13.92 -12.83 6.54
N ASP A 7 -13.26 -13.91 6.06
CA ASP A 7 -12.91 -15.04 6.91
C ASP A 7 -11.94 -14.67 8.02
N LEU A 8 -10.99 -13.76 7.74
CA LEU A 8 -10.06 -13.30 8.77
C LEU A 8 -10.78 -12.50 9.86
N CYS A 9 -11.75 -11.68 9.49
CA CYS A 9 -12.57 -10.96 10.45
C CYS A 9 -13.39 -11.92 11.31
N ASP A 10 -13.97 -12.94 10.70
CA ASP A 10 -14.79 -13.93 11.42
C ASP A 10 -13.94 -14.80 12.34
N GLY A 11 -12.76 -15.21 11.87
CA GLY A 11 -11.89 -16.11 12.62
C GLY A 11 -11.05 -15.42 13.69
N TYR A 12 -10.74 -14.15 13.53
CA TYR A 12 -9.84 -13.41 14.42
C TYR A 12 -10.38 -12.03 14.79
N PRO A 13 -11.63 -11.95 15.31
CA PRO A 13 -12.29 -10.65 15.53
C PRO A 13 -11.57 -9.73 16.50
N GLU A 14 -10.76 -10.28 17.41
CA GLU A 14 -10.02 -9.50 18.40
C GLU A 14 -8.59 -9.14 17.95
N LEU A 15 -8.13 -9.72 16.84
CA LEU A 15 -6.75 -9.53 16.37
C LEU A 15 -6.67 -8.60 15.17
N VAL A 16 -7.74 -8.41 14.43
CA VAL A 16 -7.73 -7.61 13.21
C VAL A 16 -8.23 -6.20 13.43
N GLN A 17 -7.64 -5.26 12.71
CA GLN A 17 -8.19 -3.92 12.53
C GLN A 17 -8.65 -3.82 11.08
N VAL A 18 -9.83 -3.26 10.85
CA VAL A 18 -10.42 -3.15 9.52
C VAL A 18 -10.30 -1.70 9.06
N ALA A 19 -9.67 -1.48 7.92
CA ALA A 19 -9.52 -0.16 7.37
C ALA A 19 -10.87 0.38 6.88
N HIS A 20 -11.08 1.70 7.04
CA HIS A 20 -12.24 2.36 6.45
C HIS A 20 -12.16 2.26 4.92
N PRO A 21 -13.30 2.15 4.21
CA PRO A 21 -13.32 1.89 2.77
C PRO A 21 -13.05 3.15 1.93
N GLU A 22 -11.93 3.82 2.22
CA GLU A 22 -11.53 5.06 1.54
C GLU A 22 -10.60 4.82 0.37
N LEU A 23 -9.93 3.66 0.35
CA LEU A 23 -8.87 3.35 -0.61
C LEU A 23 -9.43 2.53 -1.77
N ARG A 24 -9.11 2.97 -2.99
CA ARG A 24 -9.58 2.33 -4.23
C ARG A 24 -8.49 1.42 -4.81
N GLU A 25 -8.93 0.42 -5.58
CA GLU A 25 -8.04 -0.51 -6.27
C GLU A 25 -7.54 0.10 -7.58
N TYR A 26 -6.22 0.05 -7.78
CA TYR A 26 -5.60 0.55 -9.02
C TYR A 26 -4.66 -0.47 -9.66
N GLY A 27 -4.12 -1.42 -8.92
CA GLY A 27 -3.23 -2.45 -9.44
C GLY A 27 -3.98 -3.59 -10.12
N GLY A 28 -3.24 -4.47 -10.78
CA GLY A 28 -3.82 -5.62 -11.46
C GLY A 28 -4.28 -6.74 -10.54
N LEU A 29 -3.87 -6.73 -9.27
CA LEU A 29 -4.30 -7.72 -8.28
C LEU A 29 -5.19 -7.08 -7.23
N ALA A 30 -6.40 -7.62 -7.07
CA ALA A 30 -7.27 -7.22 -5.98
C ALA A 30 -6.81 -7.81 -4.65
N LYS A 31 -6.29 -9.05 -4.68
CA LYS A 31 -5.89 -9.79 -3.48
C LYS A 31 -4.37 -9.76 -3.33
N PHE A 32 -3.90 -9.32 -2.18
CA PHE A 32 -2.49 -9.34 -1.82
C PHE A 32 -2.34 -9.31 -0.30
N SER A 33 -1.19 -9.73 0.18
CA SER A 33 -0.89 -9.71 1.61
C SER A 33 0.62 -9.73 1.84
N GLY A 34 1.02 -9.34 3.02
CA GLY A 34 2.43 -9.44 3.42
C GLY A 34 2.75 -8.60 4.63
N PRO A 35 3.96 -8.75 5.16
CA PRO A 35 4.45 -7.89 6.23
C PRO A 35 4.62 -6.44 5.74
N ILE A 36 4.38 -5.52 6.66
CA ILE A 36 4.30 -4.09 6.38
C ILE A 36 5.67 -3.41 6.50
N GLU A 37 6.03 -2.62 5.50
CA GLU A 37 7.03 -1.55 5.56
C GLU A 37 6.30 -0.23 5.51
N THR A 38 6.81 0.80 6.18
CA THR A 38 6.15 2.11 6.24
C THR A 38 7.03 3.25 5.73
N LEU A 39 6.38 4.28 5.19
CA LEU A 39 7.02 5.47 4.68
C LEU A 39 6.06 6.64 4.79
N SER A 40 6.54 7.78 5.32
CA SER A 40 5.78 9.03 5.35
C SER A 40 6.42 10.03 4.39
N VAL A 41 5.63 10.57 3.48
CA VAL A 41 6.06 11.61 2.54
C VAL A 41 4.94 12.64 2.38
N PHE A 42 5.26 13.81 1.87
CA PHE A 42 4.22 14.76 1.50
C PHE A 42 4.56 15.39 0.17
N GLU A 43 3.80 15.01 -0.86
CA GLU A 43 3.92 15.52 -2.22
C GLU A 43 5.34 15.39 -2.80
N ASP A 44 6.05 14.35 -2.37
CA ASP A 44 7.42 14.04 -2.77
C ASP A 44 7.58 12.53 -2.86
N ASN A 45 8.06 12.00 -3.97
CA ASN A 45 8.17 10.55 -4.17
C ASN A 45 9.60 10.03 -4.33
N ALA A 46 10.62 10.84 -4.03
CA ALA A 46 12.00 10.37 -4.16
C ALA A 46 12.27 9.17 -3.24
N LEU A 47 11.81 9.21 -1.97
CA LEU A 47 11.98 8.08 -1.05
C LEU A 47 11.12 6.88 -1.44
N VAL A 48 9.94 7.10 -2.03
CA VAL A 48 9.12 6.02 -2.56
C VAL A 48 9.93 5.22 -3.57
N ARG A 49 10.56 5.90 -4.52
CA ARG A 49 11.40 5.27 -5.53
C ARG A 49 12.56 4.50 -4.90
N GLN A 50 13.28 5.12 -3.96
CA GLN A 50 14.41 4.48 -3.30
C GLN A 50 14.01 3.17 -2.64
N ILE A 51 12.88 3.14 -1.94
CA ILE A 51 12.41 1.94 -1.25
C ILE A 51 11.96 0.88 -2.25
N LEU A 52 11.20 1.27 -3.27
CA LEU A 52 10.69 0.32 -4.26
C LEU A 52 11.80 -0.33 -5.08
N GLU A 53 12.96 0.34 -5.20
CA GLU A 53 14.12 -0.21 -5.88
C GLU A 53 14.87 -1.25 -5.05
N THR A 54 14.55 -1.41 -3.76
CA THR A 54 15.13 -2.45 -2.91
C THR A 54 14.35 -3.75 -3.02
N ASP A 55 14.92 -4.84 -2.51
CA ASP A 55 14.25 -6.14 -2.49
C ASP A 55 13.02 -6.08 -1.57
N GLY A 56 11.85 -6.16 -2.17
CA GLY A 56 10.59 -6.10 -1.46
C GLY A 56 9.83 -7.41 -1.41
N VAL A 57 10.48 -8.53 -1.72
CA VAL A 57 9.83 -9.83 -1.90
C VAL A 57 8.82 -10.15 -0.78
N GLY A 58 7.56 -10.25 -1.19
CA GLY A 58 6.45 -10.61 -0.31
C GLY A 58 5.98 -9.52 0.64
N ARG A 59 6.55 -8.32 0.59
CA ARG A 59 6.20 -7.24 1.52
C ARG A 59 5.21 -6.25 0.91
N VAL A 60 4.51 -5.54 1.78
CA VAL A 60 3.58 -4.47 1.40
C VAL A 60 4.15 -3.14 1.88
N LEU A 61 4.31 -2.19 0.98
CA LEU A 61 4.74 -0.85 1.34
C LEU A 61 3.51 0.01 1.60
N VAL A 62 3.41 0.52 2.82
CA VAL A 62 2.35 1.45 3.23
C VAL A 62 2.94 2.85 3.23
N ILE A 63 2.38 3.73 2.42
CA ILE A 63 2.86 5.09 2.21
C ILE A 63 1.82 6.07 2.74
N ASP A 64 2.16 6.82 3.78
CA ASP A 64 1.32 7.91 4.22
C ASP A 64 1.74 9.18 3.49
N GLY A 65 0.94 9.56 2.51
CA GLY A 65 1.13 10.79 1.75
C GLY A 65 0.39 11.98 2.34
N GLY A 66 -0.02 11.88 3.62
CA GLY A 66 -0.74 12.96 4.29
C GLY A 66 -2.13 13.20 3.74
N GLY A 67 -2.66 12.29 2.94
CA GLY A 67 -3.98 12.44 2.33
C GLY A 67 -4.03 13.41 1.15
N SER A 68 -2.89 13.91 0.68
CA SER A 68 -2.87 14.85 -0.44
C SER A 68 -3.35 14.18 -1.72
N ARG A 69 -4.26 14.86 -2.43
CA ARG A 69 -4.75 14.46 -3.74
C ARG A 69 -4.28 15.39 -4.86
N ARG A 70 -3.30 16.25 -4.55
CA ARG A 70 -2.82 17.25 -5.50
C ARG A 70 -1.79 16.72 -6.47
N CYS A 71 -1.14 15.61 -6.14
CA CYS A 71 -0.15 15.00 -7.01
C CYS A 71 -0.11 13.49 -6.81
N ALA A 72 0.48 12.79 -7.77
CA ALA A 72 0.61 11.34 -7.74
C ALA A 72 1.96 10.95 -7.17
N LEU A 73 1.95 10.06 -6.18
CA LEU A 73 3.17 9.52 -5.57
C LEU A 73 3.68 8.31 -6.35
N VAL A 74 2.80 7.56 -6.99
CA VAL A 74 3.14 6.37 -7.77
C VAL A 74 2.45 6.45 -9.12
N GLY A 75 3.22 6.23 -10.17
CA GLY A 75 2.71 6.05 -11.53
C GLY A 75 3.16 4.73 -12.11
N GLY A 76 2.98 4.55 -13.41
CA GLY A 76 3.25 3.28 -14.09
C GLY A 76 4.68 2.79 -13.93
N ARG A 77 5.68 3.70 -14.02
CA ARG A 77 7.08 3.33 -13.88
C ARG A 77 7.37 2.75 -12.49
N LEU A 78 6.92 3.42 -11.42
CA LEU A 78 7.14 2.92 -10.06
C LEU A 78 6.34 1.65 -9.79
N GLY A 79 5.16 1.51 -10.40
CA GLY A 79 4.39 0.27 -10.32
C GLY A 79 5.17 -0.91 -10.90
N VAL A 80 5.82 -0.72 -12.04
CA VAL A 80 6.67 -1.76 -12.65
C VAL A 80 7.88 -2.06 -11.76
N VAL A 81 8.54 -1.02 -11.25
CA VAL A 81 9.70 -1.19 -10.35
C VAL A 81 9.30 -2.00 -9.11
N ALA A 82 8.17 -1.69 -8.51
CA ALA A 82 7.67 -2.43 -7.35
C ALA A 82 7.43 -3.90 -7.70
N TYR A 83 6.77 -4.16 -8.81
CA TYR A 83 6.51 -5.53 -9.26
C TYR A 83 7.81 -6.30 -9.50
N GLU A 84 8.75 -5.69 -10.22
CA GLU A 84 10.01 -6.34 -10.56
C GLU A 84 10.88 -6.65 -9.34
N ASN A 85 10.75 -5.88 -8.27
CA ASN A 85 11.47 -6.11 -7.02
C ASN A 85 10.70 -6.96 -6.01
N GLY A 86 9.59 -7.56 -6.44
CA GLY A 86 8.87 -8.56 -5.66
C GLY A 86 7.91 -8.03 -4.61
N TRP A 87 7.63 -6.72 -4.59
CA TRP A 87 6.64 -6.17 -3.67
C TRP A 87 5.27 -6.80 -3.92
N ALA A 88 4.60 -7.21 -2.85
CA ALA A 88 3.28 -7.82 -2.97
C ALA A 88 2.20 -6.76 -3.22
N GLY A 89 2.37 -5.58 -2.66
CA GLY A 89 1.41 -4.51 -2.83
C GLY A 89 1.87 -3.19 -2.26
N LEU A 90 1.13 -2.14 -2.63
CA LEU A 90 1.31 -0.77 -2.18
C LEU A 90 -0.02 -0.26 -1.63
N VAL A 91 0.02 0.38 -0.47
CA VAL A 91 -1.15 1.02 0.14
C VAL A 91 -0.79 2.48 0.37
N ILE A 92 -1.51 3.39 -0.27
CA ILE A 92 -1.09 4.78 -0.39
C ILE A 92 -2.19 5.72 0.11
N ASN A 93 -1.90 6.43 1.18
CA ASN A 93 -2.77 7.52 1.64
C ASN A 93 -2.43 8.78 0.83
N GLY A 94 -2.77 8.74 -0.44
CA GLY A 94 -2.42 9.78 -1.41
C GLY A 94 -2.85 9.37 -2.81
N GLY A 95 -2.27 9.99 -3.83
CA GLY A 95 -2.66 9.81 -5.21
C GLY A 95 -1.74 8.93 -6.04
N VAL A 96 -2.29 8.40 -7.12
CA VAL A 96 -1.56 7.67 -8.16
C VAL A 96 -1.90 8.26 -9.53
N ARG A 97 -1.13 7.90 -10.54
CA ARG A 97 -1.44 8.23 -11.95
C ARG A 97 -1.15 7.03 -12.84
N ASP A 98 -1.39 7.17 -14.14
CA ASP A 98 -1.21 6.09 -15.12
C ASP A 98 -2.09 4.88 -14.79
N THR A 99 -3.35 5.13 -14.45
CA THR A 99 -4.24 4.10 -13.92
C THR A 99 -4.48 2.96 -14.91
N ALA A 100 -4.54 3.23 -16.21
CA ALA A 100 -4.68 2.19 -17.22
C ALA A 100 -3.46 1.25 -17.22
N GLU A 101 -2.25 1.82 -17.11
CA GLU A 101 -1.02 1.02 -17.04
C GLU A 101 -0.94 0.25 -15.73
N LEU A 102 -1.24 0.90 -14.59
CA LEU A 102 -1.22 0.26 -13.27
C LEU A 102 -2.14 -0.96 -13.23
N SER A 103 -3.30 -0.88 -13.86
CA SER A 103 -4.26 -1.99 -13.87
C SER A 103 -3.76 -3.25 -14.59
N GLN A 104 -2.71 -3.12 -15.39
CA GLN A 104 -2.11 -4.24 -16.11
C GLN A 104 -0.91 -4.85 -15.39
N ILE A 105 -0.46 -4.24 -14.31
CA ILE A 105 0.69 -4.74 -13.53
C ILE A 105 0.17 -5.68 -12.45
N PRO A 106 0.68 -6.94 -12.38
CA PRO A 106 0.17 -7.92 -11.40
C PRO A 106 0.71 -7.68 -10.00
N ILE A 107 0.33 -6.55 -9.43
CA ILE A 107 0.65 -6.11 -8.07
C ILE A 107 -0.60 -5.47 -7.45
N GLY A 108 -0.76 -5.57 -6.14
CA GLY A 108 -1.83 -4.86 -5.46
C GLY A 108 -1.49 -3.39 -5.27
N ILE A 109 -2.42 -2.49 -5.59
CA ILE A 109 -2.23 -1.05 -5.34
C ILE A 109 -3.56 -0.48 -4.87
N ARG A 110 -3.54 0.12 -3.67
CA ARG A 110 -4.67 0.84 -3.10
C ARG A 110 -4.26 2.28 -2.87
N ALA A 111 -5.12 3.23 -3.25
CA ALA A 111 -4.84 4.66 -3.09
C ALA A 111 -6.14 5.43 -2.92
N LEU A 112 -6.05 6.69 -2.47
CA LEU A 112 -7.23 7.54 -2.27
C LEU A 112 -7.87 7.95 -3.59
N SER A 113 -7.05 8.29 -4.57
CA SER A 113 -7.55 8.80 -5.85
C SER A 113 -6.45 8.80 -6.90
N SER A 114 -6.84 9.07 -8.14
CA SER A 114 -5.89 9.31 -9.22
C SER A 114 -5.85 10.81 -9.52
N VAL A 115 -4.69 11.28 -9.98
CA VAL A 115 -4.45 12.65 -10.37
C VAL A 115 -3.26 12.69 -11.33
N PRO A 116 -3.33 13.44 -12.45
CA PRO A 116 -2.27 13.36 -13.46
C PRO A 116 -0.98 14.11 -13.12
N LEU A 117 -1.00 14.99 -12.12
CA LEU A 117 0.16 15.81 -11.77
C LEU A 117 1.20 14.99 -11.02
N ARG A 118 2.45 15.08 -11.43
CA ARG A 118 3.56 14.40 -10.73
C ARG A 118 3.85 15.08 -9.38
N SER A 119 4.49 14.32 -8.48
CA SER A 119 4.97 14.85 -7.20
C SER A 119 6.34 15.52 -7.35
N GLY A 120 6.80 16.18 -6.29
CA GLY A 120 8.17 16.61 -6.17
C GLY A 120 9.12 15.44 -5.98
N LYS A 121 10.43 15.70 -6.08
CA LYS A 121 11.49 14.67 -5.97
C LYS A 121 12.69 15.21 -5.18
N GLU A 122 12.42 15.87 -4.06
CA GLU A 122 13.47 16.48 -3.24
C GLU A 122 14.07 15.50 -2.21
N GLY A 123 13.36 14.42 -1.90
CA GLY A 123 13.83 13.42 -0.94
C GLY A 123 13.36 13.67 0.47
N ALA A 124 12.37 14.53 0.65
CA ALA A 124 11.78 14.77 1.97
C ALA A 124 10.87 13.61 2.38
N GLY A 125 10.94 13.24 3.65
CA GLY A 125 10.09 12.19 4.19
C GLY A 125 10.78 11.42 5.30
N HIS A 126 10.08 10.39 5.78
CA HIS A 126 10.57 9.58 6.89
C HIS A 126 10.23 8.10 6.67
N ARG A 127 11.24 7.25 6.68
CA ARG A 127 11.08 5.80 6.55
C ARG A 127 10.89 5.18 7.92
N GLY A 128 9.92 4.26 8.02
CA GLY A 128 9.65 3.53 9.25
C GLY A 128 8.63 4.23 10.15
N GLY A 129 8.43 3.68 11.33
CA GLY A 129 7.47 4.20 12.29
C GLY A 129 6.04 3.78 12.02
N SER A 130 5.18 3.91 13.03
CA SER A 130 3.76 3.63 12.90
C SER A 130 3.06 4.75 12.16
N LEU A 131 2.13 4.36 11.27
CA LEU A 131 1.30 5.29 10.52
C LEU A 131 -0.16 5.06 10.89
N THR A 132 -0.95 6.13 10.94
CA THR A 132 -2.38 6.01 11.19
C THR A 132 -3.15 6.76 10.12
N PHE A 133 -3.96 6.04 9.36
CA PHE A 133 -4.93 6.59 8.41
C PHE A 133 -5.99 5.53 8.13
N ALA A 134 -7.08 5.91 7.50
CA ALA A 134 -8.22 5.01 7.24
C ALA A 134 -8.68 4.27 8.49
N GLY A 135 -8.52 4.88 9.67
CA GLY A 135 -8.98 4.33 10.94
C GLY A 135 -8.16 3.18 11.51
N VAL A 136 -6.99 2.86 10.95
CA VAL A 136 -6.14 1.77 11.44
C VAL A 136 -4.71 2.22 11.62
N ALA A 137 -3.97 1.50 12.46
CA ALA A 137 -2.54 1.70 12.66
C ALA A 137 -1.77 0.71 11.78
N PHE A 138 -0.87 1.23 10.96
CA PHE A 138 0.04 0.41 10.15
C PHE A 138 1.40 0.43 10.82
N VAL A 139 1.81 -0.71 11.34
CA VAL A 139 3.04 -0.84 12.14
C VAL A 139 4.04 -1.70 11.37
N PRO A 140 5.31 -1.26 11.21
CA PRO A 140 6.31 -2.09 10.54
C PRO A 140 6.41 -3.47 11.18
N GLY A 141 6.43 -4.51 10.34
CA GLY A 141 6.50 -5.89 10.80
C GLY A 141 5.14 -6.52 11.10
N SER A 142 4.07 -5.75 11.23
CA SER A 142 2.71 -6.28 11.26
C SER A 142 2.32 -6.75 9.86
N PHE A 143 1.14 -7.36 9.73
CA PHE A 143 0.71 -8.00 8.47
C PHE A 143 -0.55 -7.35 7.93
N LEU A 144 -0.57 -7.20 6.62
CA LEU A 144 -1.70 -6.61 5.89
C LEU A 144 -2.28 -7.64 4.95
N TYR A 145 -3.61 -7.68 4.88
CA TYR A 145 -4.37 -8.56 3.98
C TYR A 145 -5.39 -7.71 3.25
N ALA A 146 -5.41 -7.81 1.94
CA ALA A 146 -6.34 -7.05 1.11
C ALA A 146 -7.00 -7.96 0.09
N ASP A 147 -8.27 -7.72 -0.16
CA ASP A 147 -9.02 -8.32 -1.27
C ASP A 147 -10.10 -7.34 -1.71
N SER A 148 -11.04 -7.81 -2.54
CA SER A 148 -12.08 -6.92 -3.08
C SER A 148 -13.00 -6.31 -2.01
N ASP A 149 -13.08 -6.91 -0.81
CA ASP A 149 -13.92 -6.38 0.26
C ASP A 149 -13.22 -5.30 1.08
N GLY A 150 -11.89 -5.26 1.10
CA GLY A 150 -11.19 -4.23 1.86
C GLY A 150 -9.80 -4.64 2.33
N ILE A 151 -9.36 -3.98 3.41
CA ILE A 151 -8.03 -4.16 3.98
C ILE A 151 -8.17 -4.44 5.48
N VAL A 152 -7.46 -5.46 5.97
CA VAL A 152 -7.32 -5.72 7.39
C VAL A 152 -5.84 -5.81 7.75
N VAL A 153 -5.51 -5.43 8.99
CA VAL A 153 -4.15 -5.53 9.52
C VAL A 153 -4.16 -6.28 10.84
N ALA A 154 -3.07 -6.98 11.13
CA ALA A 154 -2.90 -7.73 12.36
C ALA A 154 -1.43 -7.72 12.78
N GLU A 155 -1.17 -7.82 14.09
CA GLU A 155 0.20 -7.80 14.61
C GLU A 155 1.01 -9.04 14.23
N ARG A 156 0.34 -10.16 13.98
CA ARG A 156 1.00 -11.40 13.61
C ARG A 156 0.44 -11.96 12.32
N ASN A 157 1.19 -12.88 11.72
CA ASN A 157 0.74 -13.54 10.51
C ASN A 157 -0.39 -14.53 10.84
N LEU A 158 -1.59 -14.23 10.34
CA LEU A 158 -2.78 -15.03 10.59
C LEU A 158 -2.86 -16.27 9.70
N LEU A 159 -1.97 -16.37 8.70
CA LEU A 159 -1.93 -17.49 7.76
C LEU A 159 -0.86 -18.52 8.10
N ALA A 160 -0.07 -18.26 9.11
CA ALA A 160 1.00 -19.15 9.53
C ALA A 160 0.51 -20.29 10.43
#